data_32a054980f2dbf8872de7d4f63354bf0
#
_entry.id   32a054980f2dbf8872de7d4f63354bf0
#
_cell.length_a   1.000
_cell.length_b   1.000
_cell.length_c   1.000
_cell.angle_alpha   90.00
_cell.angle_beta   90.00
_cell.angle_gamma   90.00
#
_symmetry.space_group_name_H-M   'P 1'
#
loop_
_entity.id
_entity.type
_entity.pdbx_description
1 polymer ?
#
loop_
_entity_poly.entity_id
_entity_poly.type
_entity_poly.pdbx_seq_one_letter_code
_entity_poly.pdbx_strand_id
1 'polypeptide(L)'
;MPEPIVSRDSAIAADEADPLAYARARFVLPDGIAYLDGNSLGALPVAVPAALDETATREWGRDLIASWNANGWWTLPARIGDRIGALVGAAPGQVMCGDSTSVQLFQAIVALARLNPGRGVIITDGGNFPTDQYIAESAARLLGMQLVRVSPPDLPRVLDANTALVAFSAVDYRTGELWDSRAITAAVHGSGALMMWDLAHAAGALPFELDGIGADAAVGCSYKYLNGGPGAPAWIYVAGRHQATVDLPLTGWQGHAAPFALEPGYAPAPGIERARIGTPPVLSMRALDAALDVFDGVALADVREKSLALTDMVMRYADAALPGVLAVTPRDPQRRGSQVALQMPNAYEVTQALIARGVVGDFRTPDLLRLGFAPLYLTYTQVWDAMETLHQVLGSGEWQNPAFAARAAVT
;
A
#
# COMPACT_ATOMS: atom_id res chain seq x y z
N MET A 1 9.23 -14.12 20.22
CA MET A 1 8.82 -12.69 20.23
C MET A 1 9.70 -11.97 21.23
N PRO A 2 10.17 -10.75 20.95
CA PRO A 2 10.89 -9.93 21.93
C PRO A 2 10.01 -9.70 23.19
N GLU A 3 10.65 -9.30 24.28
CA GLU A 3 9.91 -8.98 25.51
C GLU A 3 8.91 -7.86 25.26
N PRO A 4 7.71 -7.91 25.88
CA PRO A 4 6.70 -6.90 25.66
C PRO A 4 7.13 -5.52 26.19
N ILE A 5 6.93 -4.49 25.37
CA ILE A 5 7.21 -3.09 25.72
C ILE A 5 6.04 -2.58 26.55
N VAL A 6 6.27 -2.31 27.83
CA VAL A 6 5.22 -1.97 28.82
C VAL A 6 5.54 -0.70 29.62
N SER A 7 6.65 -0.04 29.31
CA SER A 7 7.06 1.22 29.94
C SER A 7 7.90 2.03 28.96
N ARG A 8 8.08 3.34 29.28
CA ARG A 8 8.96 4.19 28.50
C ARG A 8 10.41 3.71 28.52
N ASP A 9 10.88 3.20 29.65
CA ASP A 9 12.23 2.66 29.77
C ASP A 9 12.43 1.42 28.90
N SER A 10 11.42 0.53 28.80
CA SER A 10 11.46 -0.60 27.89
C SER A 10 11.41 -0.18 26.41
N ALA A 11 10.76 0.95 26.09
CA ALA A 11 10.78 1.52 24.75
C ALA A 11 12.18 2.09 24.39
N ILE A 12 12.84 2.77 25.34
CA ILE A 12 14.23 3.24 25.17
C ILE A 12 15.17 2.05 24.94
N ALA A 13 15.08 1.01 25.75
CA ALA A 13 15.90 -0.19 25.56
C ALA A 13 15.66 -0.88 24.21
N ALA A 14 14.40 -0.86 23.73
CA ALA A 14 14.07 -1.38 22.41
C ALA A 14 14.65 -0.52 21.27
N ASP A 15 14.72 0.81 21.43
CA ASP A 15 15.37 1.70 20.47
C ASP A 15 16.89 1.46 20.41
N GLU A 16 17.53 1.22 21.56
CA GLU A 16 18.97 0.90 21.61
C GLU A 16 19.31 -0.43 20.94
N ALA A 17 18.37 -1.39 20.96
CA ALA A 17 18.51 -2.70 20.36
C ALA A 17 17.98 -2.80 18.92
N ASP A 18 17.43 -1.72 18.36
CA ASP A 18 16.74 -1.71 17.06
C ASP A 18 17.71 -1.92 15.89
N PRO A 19 17.64 -3.04 15.16
CA PRO A 19 18.49 -3.27 14.00
C PRO A 19 18.19 -2.32 12.83
N LEU A 20 17.04 -1.63 12.85
CA LEU A 20 16.63 -0.67 11.81
C LEU A 20 16.88 0.80 12.22
N ALA A 21 17.50 1.08 13.37
CA ALA A 21 17.73 2.44 13.85
C ALA A 21 18.44 3.34 12.81
N TYR A 22 19.37 2.76 12.05
CA TYR A 22 20.11 3.46 10.99
C TYR A 22 19.21 3.96 9.84
N ALA A 23 18.10 3.30 9.59
CA ALA A 23 17.22 3.62 8.46
C ALA A 23 16.51 4.96 8.64
N ARG A 24 16.29 5.41 9.89
CA ARG A 24 15.66 6.71 10.17
C ARG A 24 16.41 7.89 9.52
N ALA A 25 17.73 7.83 9.44
CA ALA A 25 18.54 8.87 8.80
C ALA A 25 18.30 8.99 7.27
N ARG A 26 17.62 8.03 6.67
CA ARG A 26 17.22 8.06 5.26
C ARG A 26 15.98 8.92 5.00
N PHE A 27 15.36 9.51 6.05
CA PHE A 27 14.13 10.29 5.94
C PHE A 27 14.29 11.71 6.48
N VAL A 28 13.54 12.64 5.89
CA VAL A 28 13.37 14.00 6.39
C VAL A 28 12.08 14.03 7.22
N LEU A 29 12.24 14.20 8.52
CA LEU A 29 11.12 14.24 9.46
C LEU A 29 11.14 15.56 10.22
N PRO A 30 10.02 16.26 10.36
CA PRO A 30 9.95 17.48 11.16
C PRO A 30 10.25 17.20 12.64
N ASP A 31 10.97 18.12 13.29
CA ASP A 31 11.23 18.03 14.72
C ASP A 31 9.93 18.10 15.54
N GLY A 32 9.84 17.31 16.60
CA GLY A 32 8.69 17.29 17.49
C GLY A 32 7.44 16.62 16.92
N ILE A 33 7.49 16.03 15.74
CA ILE A 33 6.37 15.35 15.13
C ILE A 33 6.53 13.82 15.22
N ALA A 34 5.55 13.14 15.81
CA ALA A 34 5.37 11.70 15.73
C ALA A 34 4.46 11.41 14.52
N TYR A 35 5.06 11.03 13.39
CA TYR A 35 4.33 10.81 12.14
C TYR A 35 3.83 9.37 12.04
N LEU A 36 2.60 9.12 12.48
CA LEU A 36 1.95 7.81 12.53
C LEU A 36 0.89 7.66 11.43
N ASP A 37 1.14 8.24 10.24
CA ASP A 37 0.24 8.18 9.09
C ASP A 37 0.95 7.73 7.79
N GLY A 38 2.02 6.94 7.92
CA GLY A 38 2.73 6.36 6.77
C GLY A 38 1.88 5.42 5.91
N ASN A 39 0.76 4.96 6.43
CA ASN A 39 -0.25 4.17 5.73
C ASN A 39 -1.20 5.04 4.87
N SER A 40 -1.12 6.36 4.95
CA SER A 40 -1.84 7.31 4.07
C SER A 40 -0.88 8.03 3.13
N LEU A 41 0.25 8.53 3.64
CA LEU A 41 1.34 9.10 2.86
C LEU A 41 2.68 8.77 3.54
N GLY A 42 3.64 8.22 2.80
CA GLY A 42 4.99 7.97 3.30
C GLY A 42 5.77 9.25 3.58
N ALA A 43 6.71 9.19 4.52
CA ALA A 43 7.60 10.32 4.82
C ALA A 43 8.59 10.55 3.66
N LEU A 44 9.11 11.79 3.55
CA LEU A 44 10.04 12.18 2.49
C LEU A 44 11.41 11.52 2.68
N PRO A 45 11.89 10.67 1.74
CA PRO A 45 13.27 10.19 1.74
C PRO A 45 14.27 11.29 1.38
N VAL A 46 15.45 11.29 2.03
CA VAL A 46 16.49 12.32 1.83
C VAL A 46 17.04 12.38 0.41
N ALA A 47 16.96 11.28 -0.35
CA ALA A 47 17.44 11.21 -1.73
C ALA A 47 16.49 11.90 -2.74
N VAL A 48 15.22 12.03 -2.42
CA VAL A 48 14.18 12.49 -3.37
C VAL A 48 14.39 13.93 -3.86
N PRO A 49 14.66 14.93 -3.00
CA PRO A 49 14.86 16.30 -3.47
C PRO A 49 15.98 16.44 -4.48
N ALA A 50 17.11 15.79 -4.24
CA ALA A 50 18.25 15.82 -5.15
C ALA A 50 17.94 15.13 -6.50
N ALA A 51 17.22 14.00 -6.47
CA ALA A 51 16.81 13.30 -7.69
C ALA A 51 15.83 14.13 -8.53
N LEU A 52 14.91 14.85 -7.90
CA LEU A 52 13.99 15.75 -8.59
C LEU A 52 14.70 16.96 -9.21
N ASP A 53 15.64 17.59 -8.46
CA ASP A 53 16.44 18.69 -8.96
C ASP A 53 17.27 18.27 -10.18
N GLU A 54 17.97 17.15 -10.09
CA GLU A 54 18.76 16.58 -11.19
C GLU A 54 17.90 16.27 -12.41
N THR A 55 16.72 15.68 -12.20
CA THR A 55 15.79 15.38 -13.29
C THR A 55 15.28 16.64 -13.96
N ALA A 56 14.94 17.69 -13.19
CA ALA A 56 14.43 18.94 -13.73
C ALA A 56 15.51 19.76 -14.43
N THR A 57 16.69 19.91 -13.79
CA THR A 57 17.72 20.87 -14.24
C THR A 57 18.65 20.30 -15.30
N ARG A 58 19.07 19.03 -15.16
CA ARG A 58 19.97 18.38 -16.10
C ARG A 58 19.21 17.53 -17.12
N GLU A 59 18.50 16.49 -16.65
CA GLU A 59 17.89 15.52 -17.57
C GLU A 59 16.87 16.19 -18.49
N TRP A 60 15.96 17.00 -17.94
CA TRP A 60 14.97 17.73 -18.72
C TRP A 60 15.54 19.05 -19.25
N GLY A 61 16.21 19.85 -18.40
CA GLY A 61 16.62 21.22 -18.77
C GLY A 61 17.77 21.30 -19.77
N ARG A 62 18.66 20.29 -19.83
CA ARG A 62 19.83 20.27 -20.74
C ARG A 62 19.75 19.14 -21.76
N ASP A 63 19.47 17.92 -21.30
CA ASP A 63 19.53 16.72 -22.15
C ASP A 63 18.26 16.56 -22.98
N LEU A 64 17.16 17.21 -22.59
CA LEU A 64 15.91 17.31 -23.35
C LEU A 64 15.41 15.91 -23.79
N ILE A 65 15.07 15.76 -25.08
CA ILE A 65 14.53 14.51 -25.64
C ILE A 65 15.54 13.35 -25.60
N ALA A 66 16.84 13.62 -25.54
CA ALA A 66 17.86 12.59 -25.43
C ALA A 66 17.77 11.80 -24.13
N SER A 67 17.14 12.35 -23.08
CA SER A 67 16.96 11.73 -21.78
C SER A 67 16.18 10.42 -21.81
N TRP A 68 15.34 10.20 -22.80
CA TRP A 68 14.67 8.93 -22.99
C TRP A 68 15.67 7.76 -23.06
N ASN A 69 16.80 7.95 -23.73
CA ASN A 69 17.86 6.94 -23.82
C ASN A 69 19.01 7.23 -22.83
N ALA A 70 19.54 8.45 -22.83
CA ALA A 70 20.76 8.77 -22.08
C ALA A 70 20.57 8.69 -20.57
N ASN A 71 19.38 9.05 -20.05
CA ASN A 71 19.05 9.03 -18.64
C ASN A 71 18.09 7.87 -18.26
N GLY A 72 17.82 6.96 -19.19
CA GLY A 72 17.06 5.74 -18.94
C GLY A 72 15.58 5.96 -18.64
N TRP A 73 14.97 7.06 -19.11
CA TRP A 73 13.53 7.29 -18.90
C TRP A 73 12.68 6.21 -19.56
N TRP A 74 13.16 5.64 -20.67
CA TRP A 74 12.45 4.56 -21.36
C TRP A 74 12.30 3.29 -20.51
N THR A 75 13.34 2.92 -19.79
CA THR A 75 13.37 1.70 -18.97
C THR A 75 12.93 1.90 -17.53
N LEU A 76 12.73 3.16 -17.11
CA LEU A 76 12.41 3.54 -15.73
C LEU A 76 11.17 2.81 -15.16
N PRO A 77 10.04 2.68 -15.89
CA PRO A 77 8.86 1.98 -15.39
C PRO A 77 9.12 0.52 -15.03
N ALA A 78 9.84 -0.21 -15.86
CA ALA A 78 10.19 -1.61 -15.63
C ALA A 78 11.21 -1.76 -14.50
N ARG A 79 12.25 -0.90 -14.45
CA ARG A 79 13.26 -0.91 -13.39
C ARG A 79 12.63 -0.67 -12.01
N ILE A 80 11.74 0.31 -11.88
CA ILE A 80 10.98 0.54 -10.65
C ILE A 80 10.09 -0.67 -10.35
N GLY A 81 9.45 -1.24 -11.40
CA GLY A 81 8.65 -2.46 -11.27
C GLY A 81 9.44 -3.62 -10.66
N ASP A 82 10.66 -3.88 -11.14
CA ASP A 82 11.53 -4.94 -10.60
C ASP A 82 11.94 -4.67 -9.13
N ARG A 83 12.22 -3.40 -8.77
CA ARG A 83 12.51 -3.03 -7.37
C ARG A 83 11.30 -3.27 -6.46
N ILE A 84 10.10 -2.90 -6.89
CA ILE A 84 8.87 -3.18 -6.14
C ILE A 84 8.61 -4.69 -6.12
N GLY A 85 8.82 -5.39 -7.24
CA GLY A 85 8.70 -6.84 -7.36
C GLY A 85 9.49 -7.58 -6.28
N ALA A 86 10.73 -7.16 -6.05
CA ALA A 86 11.59 -7.74 -5.00
C ALA A 86 11.00 -7.56 -3.59
N LEU A 87 10.24 -6.47 -3.32
CA LEU A 87 9.60 -6.23 -2.03
C LEU A 87 8.28 -7.01 -1.84
N VAL A 88 7.67 -7.49 -2.92
CA VAL A 88 6.39 -8.21 -2.87
C VAL A 88 6.49 -9.66 -3.30
N GLY A 89 7.71 -10.21 -3.42
CA GLY A 89 7.95 -11.61 -3.76
C GLY A 89 7.55 -11.97 -5.19
N ALA A 90 7.82 -11.08 -6.14
CA ALA A 90 7.65 -11.30 -7.57
C ALA A 90 9.00 -11.36 -8.29
N ALA A 91 9.15 -12.30 -9.22
CA ALA A 91 10.34 -12.39 -10.05
C ALA A 91 10.49 -11.15 -10.99
N PRO A 92 11.70 -10.81 -11.42
CA PRO A 92 11.93 -9.74 -12.38
C PRO A 92 11.07 -9.90 -13.64
N GLY A 93 10.61 -8.78 -14.20
CA GLY A 93 9.78 -8.74 -15.39
C GLY A 93 8.32 -9.14 -15.16
N GLN A 94 7.84 -9.13 -13.91
CA GLN A 94 6.43 -9.37 -13.61
C GLN A 94 5.69 -8.14 -13.06
N VAL A 95 6.40 -7.07 -12.76
CA VAL A 95 5.81 -5.81 -12.23
C VAL A 95 6.10 -4.66 -13.18
N MET A 96 5.09 -3.85 -13.45
CA MET A 96 5.20 -2.59 -14.20
C MET A 96 4.71 -1.43 -13.36
N CYS A 97 5.53 -0.39 -13.26
CA CYS A 97 5.15 0.86 -12.60
C CYS A 97 4.50 1.83 -13.59
N GLY A 98 3.38 2.44 -13.21
CA GLY A 98 2.71 3.45 -14.03
C GLY A 98 1.31 3.78 -13.54
N ASP A 99 0.78 4.87 -14.06
CA ASP A 99 -0.59 5.32 -13.86
C ASP A 99 -1.00 5.46 -12.37
N SER A 100 -2.29 5.39 -12.08
CA SER A 100 -2.83 5.39 -10.72
C SER A 100 -3.32 4.00 -10.32
N THR A 101 -3.49 3.78 -9.00
CA THR A 101 -4.07 2.53 -8.47
C THR A 101 -5.43 2.22 -9.10
N SER A 102 -6.27 3.24 -9.32
CA SER A 102 -7.57 3.06 -9.98
C SER A 102 -7.45 2.53 -11.41
N VAL A 103 -6.48 3.02 -12.18
CA VAL A 103 -6.21 2.54 -13.55
C VAL A 103 -5.69 1.11 -13.50
N GLN A 104 -4.76 0.80 -12.61
CA GLN A 104 -4.20 -0.55 -12.49
C GLN A 104 -5.23 -1.57 -11.99
N LEU A 105 -6.10 -1.19 -11.04
CA LEU A 105 -7.24 -2.01 -10.61
C LEU A 105 -8.16 -2.35 -11.79
N PHE A 106 -8.55 -1.34 -12.57
CA PHE A 106 -9.39 -1.54 -13.74
C PHE A 106 -8.72 -2.49 -14.75
N GLN A 107 -7.45 -2.26 -15.05
CA GLN A 107 -6.68 -3.10 -15.95
C GLN A 107 -6.63 -4.56 -15.47
N ALA A 108 -6.25 -4.79 -14.22
CA ALA A 108 -6.11 -6.12 -13.66
C ALA A 108 -7.45 -6.87 -13.59
N ILE A 109 -8.52 -6.22 -13.11
CA ILE A 109 -9.83 -6.84 -12.98
C ILE A 109 -10.38 -7.25 -14.35
N VAL A 110 -10.36 -6.34 -15.33
CA VAL A 110 -10.89 -6.63 -16.66
C VAL A 110 -10.06 -7.71 -17.36
N ALA A 111 -8.74 -7.62 -17.28
CA ALA A 111 -7.83 -8.55 -17.91
C ALA A 111 -7.98 -9.97 -17.35
N LEU A 112 -7.99 -10.13 -16.02
CA LEU A 112 -8.16 -11.45 -15.39
C LEU A 112 -9.55 -12.04 -15.63
N ALA A 113 -10.61 -11.22 -15.56
CA ALA A 113 -11.95 -11.72 -15.86
C ALA A 113 -12.07 -12.26 -17.30
N ARG A 114 -11.40 -11.63 -18.27
CA ARG A 114 -11.33 -12.09 -19.66
C ARG A 114 -10.55 -13.41 -19.85
N LEU A 115 -9.61 -13.72 -18.95
CA LEU A 115 -8.87 -14.99 -18.97
C LEU A 115 -9.73 -16.20 -18.58
N ASN A 116 -10.89 -15.97 -17.95
CA ASN A 116 -11.85 -17.01 -17.56
C ASN A 116 -13.17 -16.92 -18.36
N PRO A 117 -13.14 -17.12 -19.67
CA PRO A 117 -14.33 -16.99 -20.49
C PRO A 117 -15.39 -18.01 -20.08
N GLY A 118 -16.67 -17.58 -20.12
CA GLY A 118 -17.81 -18.42 -19.75
C GLY A 118 -18.18 -18.38 -18.26
N ARG A 119 -17.41 -17.70 -17.41
CA ARG A 119 -17.77 -17.42 -16.02
C ARG A 119 -18.30 -15.99 -15.88
N GLY A 120 -19.30 -15.77 -15.03
CA GLY A 120 -20.07 -14.55 -14.99
C GLY A 120 -20.00 -13.74 -13.69
N VAL A 121 -19.16 -14.13 -12.72
CA VAL A 121 -19.13 -13.52 -11.39
C VAL A 121 -17.74 -12.97 -11.06
N ILE A 122 -17.70 -11.72 -10.61
CA ILE A 122 -16.55 -11.11 -9.93
C ILE A 122 -16.91 -10.98 -8.46
N ILE A 123 -16.02 -11.41 -7.56
CA ILE A 123 -16.18 -11.26 -6.11
C ILE A 123 -15.20 -10.20 -5.60
N THR A 124 -15.67 -9.28 -4.77
CA THR A 124 -14.85 -8.27 -4.08
C THR A 124 -15.20 -8.17 -2.60
N ASP A 125 -14.28 -7.59 -1.81
CA ASP A 125 -14.54 -7.32 -0.40
C ASP A 125 -15.50 -6.14 -0.25
N GLY A 126 -16.66 -6.38 0.39
CA GLY A 126 -17.66 -5.35 0.67
C GLY A 126 -17.21 -4.29 1.69
N GLY A 127 -16.18 -4.59 2.48
CA GLY A 127 -15.54 -3.68 3.43
C GLY A 127 -14.34 -2.91 2.88
N ASN A 128 -13.91 -3.20 1.65
CA ASN A 128 -12.72 -2.60 1.06
C ASN A 128 -12.82 -1.09 0.84
N PHE A 129 -11.67 -0.47 0.57
CA PHE A 129 -11.60 0.96 0.23
C PHE A 129 -12.57 1.29 -0.92
N PRO A 130 -13.31 2.40 -0.83
CA PRO A 130 -14.40 2.68 -1.78
C PRO A 130 -14.00 2.63 -3.26
N THR A 131 -12.79 3.10 -3.60
CA THR A 131 -12.30 3.08 -4.98
C THR A 131 -12.24 1.67 -5.56
N ASP A 132 -11.79 0.67 -4.79
CA ASP A 132 -11.70 -0.72 -5.25
C ASP A 132 -13.09 -1.25 -5.61
N GLN A 133 -14.09 -0.93 -4.77
CA GLN A 133 -15.47 -1.31 -5.03
C GLN A 133 -16.06 -0.60 -6.25
N TYR A 134 -15.77 0.72 -6.43
CA TYR A 134 -16.26 1.50 -7.57
C TYR A 134 -15.65 0.97 -8.89
N ILE A 135 -14.36 0.66 -8.88
CA ILE A 135 -13.67 0.11 -10.06
C ILE A 135 -14.15 -1.31 -10.36
N ALA A 136 -14.30 -2.17 -9.35
CA ALA A 136 -14.84 -3.51 -9.53
C ALA A 136 -16.27 -3.49 -10.11
N GLU A 137 -17.12 -2.56 -9.64
CA GLU A 137 -18.48 -2.37 -10.16
C GLU A 137 -18.47 -1.87 -11.61
N SER A 138 -17.59 -0.91 -11.92
CA SER A 138 -17.45 -0.40 -13.28
C SER A 138 -16.95 -1.47 -14.25
N ALA A 139 -15.98 -2.28 -13.84
CA ALA A 139 -15.45 -3.39 -14.63
C ALA A 139 -16.50 -4.50 -14.84
N ALA A 140 -17.23 -4.90 -13.79
CA ALA A 140 -18.30 -5.88 -13.88
C ALA A 140 -19.39 -5.43 -14.85
N ARG A 141 -19.83 -4.17 -14.74
CA ARG A 141 -20.82 -3.58 -15.67
C ARG A 141 -20.32 -3.57 -17.11
N LEU A 142 -19.06 -3.20 -17.36
CA LEU A 142 -18.45 -3.20 -18.68
C LEU A 142 -18.43 -4.60 -19.31
N LEU A 143 -18.15 -5.62 -18.49
CA LEU A 143 -18.04 -7.01 -18.93
C LEU A 143 -19.39 -7.75 -18.97
N GLY A 144 -20.49 -7.13 -18.50
CA GLY A 144 -21.77 -7.80 -18.36
C GLY A 144 -21.78 -8.89 -17.28
N MET A 145 -20.89 -8.79 -16.29
CA MET A 145 -20.76 -9.74 -15.19
C MET A 145 -21.48 -9.27 -13.93
N GLN A 146 -21.83 -10.22 -13.07
CA GLN A 146 -22.35 -9.93 -11.73
C GLN A 146 -21.19 -9.58 -10.78
N LEU A 147 -21.36 -8.51 -9.98
CA LEU A 147 -20.48 -8.23 -8.84
C LEU A 147 -21.09 -8.73 -7.54
N VAL A 148 -20.37 -9.58 -6.83
CA VAL A 148 -20.74 -10.06 -5.49
C VAL A 148 -19.78 -9.44 -4.47
N ARG A 149 -20.37 -8.81 -3.43
CA ARG A 149 -19.62 -8.21 -2.33
C ARG A 149 -19.76 -9.07 -1.10
N VAL A 150 -18.64 -9.49 -0.52
CA VAL A 150 -18.60 -10.34 0.67
C VAL A 150 -17.43 -9.93 1.57
N SER A 151 -17.47 -10.27 2.85
CA SER A 151 -16.27 -10.19 3.68
C SER A 151 -15.34 -11.38 3.34
N PRO A 152 -14.00 -11.23 3.39
CA PRO A 152 -13.09 -12.33 3.06
C PRO A 152 -13.34 -13.65 3.84
N PRO A 153 -13.72 -13.64 5.13
CA PRO A 153 -14.11 -14.86 5.85
C PRO A 153 -15.34 -15.57 5.28
N ASP A 154 -16.25 -14.84 4.62
CA ASP A 154 -17.46 -15.40 4.04
C ASP A 154 -17.27 -15.89 2.59
N LEU A 155 -16.09 -15.69 1.99
CA LEU A 155 -15.78 -16.12 0.62
C LEU A 155 -16.21 -17.59 0.34
N PRO A 156 -15.95 -18.59 1.21
CA PRO A 156 -16.30 -19.99 0.93
C PRO A 156 -17.81 -20.23 0.72
N ARG A 157 -18.68 -19.30 1.16
CA ARG A 157 -20.13 -19.43 1.02
C ARG A 157 -20.65 -19.03 -0.36
N VAL A 158 -19.85 -18.24 -1.10
CA VAL A 158 -20.27 -17.64 -2.39
C VAL A 158 -19.39 -18.06 -3.56
N LEU A 159 -18.24 -18.67 -3.28
CA LEU A 159 -17.28 -19.14 -4.27
C LEU A 159 -17.82 -20.38 -4.99
N ASP A 160 -17.96 -20.29 -6.30
CA ASP A 160 -18.52 -21.36 -7.14
C ASP A 160 -17.83 -21.47 -8.50
N ALA A 161 -18.30 -22.41 -9.32
CA ALA A 161 -17.78 -22.65 -10.67
C ALA A 161 -18.10 -21.51 -11.67
N ASN A 162 -19.00 -20.57 -11.35
CA ASN A 162 -19.30 -19.39 -12.15
C ASN A 162 -18.43 -18.18 -11.77
N THR A 163 -17.66 -18.28 -10.69
CA THR A 163 -16.74 -17.21 -10.28
C THR A 163 -15.55 -17.14 -11.24
N ALA A 164 -15.40 -15.99 -11.92
CA ALA A 164 -14.29 -15.72 -12.82
C ALA A 164 -13.07 -15.19 -12.06
N LEU A 165 -13.30 -14.29 -11.11
CA LEU A 165 -12.27 -13.52 -10.42
C LEU A 165 -12.69 -13.19 -8.99
N VAL A 166 -11.73 -13.27 -8.06
CA VAL A 166 -11.79 -12.68 -6.73
C VAL A 166 -10.75 -11.57 -6.63
N ALA A 167 -11.16 -10.38 -6.18
CA ALA A 167 -10.32 -9.20 -6.03
C ALA A 167 -10.43 -8.65 -4.60
N PHE A 168 -9.41 -8.86 -3.78
CA PHE A 168 -9.37 -8.45 -2.38
C PHE A 168 -8.12 -7.61 -2.07
N SER A 169 -8.21 -6.72 -1.07
CA SER A 169 -7.01 -6.16 -0.43
C SER A 169 -6.42 -7.16 0.54
N ALA A 170 -5.08 -7.21 0.62
CA ALA A 170 -4.39 -8.08 1.56
C ALA A 170 -4.57 -7.60 3.02
N VAL A 171 -4.67 -6.28 3.21
CA VAL A 171 -4.86 -5.64 4.53
C VAL A 171 -6.09 -4.75 4.49
N ASP A 172 -7.01 -4.94 5.43
CA ASP A 172 -8.17 -4.05 5.60
C ASP A 172 -7.69 -2.65 6.00
N TYR A 173 -8.10 -1.64 5.24
CA TYR A 173 -7.62 -0.28 5.42
C TYR A 173 -8.11 0.41 6.70
N ARG A 174 -9.21 -0.06 7.30
CA ARG A 174 -9.78 0.49 8.53
C ARG A 174 -9.20 -0.16 9.76
N THR A 175 -9.26 -1.50 9.81
CA THR A 175 -8.91 -2.26 11.01
C THR A 175 -7.45 -2.69 11.06
N GLY A 176 -6.76 -2.70 9.90
CA GLY A 176 -5.44 -3.29 9.78
C GLY A 176 -5.42 -4.81 9.78
N GLU A 177 -6.57 -5.47 9.62
CA GLU A 177 -6.62 -6.93 9.53
C GLU A 177 -5.91 -7.42 8.27
N LEU A 178 -5.01 -8.36 8.44
CA LEU A 178 -4.28 -9.06 7.38
C LEU A 178 -4.97 -10.39 7.11
N TRP A 179 -5.31 -10.63 5.86
CA TRP A 179 -5.93 -11.88 5.44
C TRP A 179 -4.88 -12.95 5.13
N ASP A 180 -5.24 -14.22 5.34
CA ASP A 180 -4.41 -15.36 4.90
C ASP A 180 -4.46 -15.48 3.37
N SER A 181 -3.57 -14.71 2.72
CA SER A 181 -3.50 -14.63 1.26
C SER A 181 -3.21 -15.98 0.61
N ARG A 182 -2.44 -16.86 1.26
CA ARG A 182 -2.14 -18.20 0.74
C ARG A 182 -3.37 -19.09 0.75
N ALA A 183 -4.08 -19.16 1.88
CA ALA A 183 -5.28 -19.98 2.01
C ALA A 183 -6.41 -19.48 1.08
N ILE A 184 -6.61 -18.16 0.99
CA ILE A 184 -7.62 -17.55 0.12
C ILE A 184 -7.29 -17.83 -1.35
N THR A 185 -6.04 -17.59 -1.80
CA THR A 185 -5.62 -17.87 -3.18
C THR A 185 -5.83 -19.34 -3.53
N ALA A 186 -5.44 -20.26 -2.65
CA ALA A 186 -5.64 -21.69 -2.87
C ALA A 186 -7.12 -22.08 -2.98
N ALA A 187 -7.99 -21.50 -2.15
CA ALA A 187 -9.43 -21.73 -2.22
C ALA A 187 -10.04 -21.20 -3.53
N VAL A 188 -9.64 -20.00 -3.96
CA VAL A 188 -10.06 -19.38 -5.21
C VAL A 188 -9.65 -20.25 -6.40
N HIS A 189 -8.41 -20.70 -6.46
CA HIS A 189 -7.92 -21.59 -7.52
C HIS A 189 -8.62 -22.96 -7.50
N GLY A 190 -8.97 -23.46 -6.30
CA GLY A 190 -9.74 -24.69 -6.16
C GLY A 190 -11.12 -24.66 -6.84
N SER A 191 -11.72 -23.48 -6.99
CA SER A 191 -12.95 -23.25 -7.75
C SER A 191 -12.70 -23.04 -9.26
N GLY A 192 -11.44 -22.89 -9.65
CA GLY A 192 -11.00 -22.49 -10.99
C GLY A 192 -11.15 -21.00 -11.28
N ALA A 193 -11.41 -20.16 -10.28
CA ALA A 193 -11.37 -18.70 -10.38
C ALA A 193 -9.93 -18.19 -10.32
N LEU A 194 -9.70 -16.93 -10.72
CA LEU A 194 -8.43 -16.24 -10.60
C LEU A 194 -8.43 -15.31 -9.38
N MET A 195 -7.23 -15.03 -8.84
CA MET A 195 -7.06 -14.20 -7.65
C MET A 195 -6.23 -12.97 -7.94
N MET A 196 -6.78 -11.78 -7.62
CA MET A 196 -6.09 -10.50 -7.63
C MET A 196 -5.98 -9.94 -6.21
N TRP A 197 -4.79 -9.44 -5.85
CA TRP A 197 -4.54 -8.77 -4.58
C TRP A 197 -4.28 -7.27 -4.75
N ASP A 198 -4.92 -6.43 -3.93
CA ASP A 198 -4.46 -5.07 -3.69
C ASP A 198 -3.50 -5.07 -2.49
N LEU A 199 -2.27 -4.60 -2.72
CA LEU A 199 -1.20 -4.53 -1.74
C LEU A 199 -0.91 -3.10 -1.25
N ALA A 200 -1.85 -2.17 -1.41
CA ALA A 200 -1.65 -0.77 -1.05
C ALA A 200 -1.23 -0.55 0.42
N HIS A 201 -1.65 -1.44 1.34
CA HIS A 201 -1.28 -1.42 2.75
C HIS A 201 -0.28 -2.52 3.14
N ALA A 202 0.24 -3.29 2.19
CA ALA A 202 1.18 -4.39 2.42
C ALA A 202 2.58 -4.11 1.86
N ALA A 203 2.67 -3.59 0.62
CA ALA A 203 3.94 -3.35 -0.05
C ALA A 203 4.83 -2.38 0.73
N GLY A 204 6.03 -2.82 1.09
CA GLY A 204 6.99 -2.06 1.90
C GLY A 204 6.72 -2.08 3.42
N ALA A 205 5.57 -2.60 3.88
CA ALA A 205 5.21 -2.68 5.29
C ALA A 205 5.40 -4.07 5.89
N LEU A 206 5.26 -5.11 5.07
CA LEU A 206 5.39 -6.50 5.49
C LEU A 206 5.85 -7.39 4.32
N PRO A 207 6.49 -8.53 4.59
CA PRO A 207 6.82 -9.50 3.58
C PRO A 207 5.56 -10.01 2.88
N PHE A 208 5.62 -10.09 1.56
CA PHE A 208 4.58 -10.70 0.74
C PHE A 208 5.24 -11.55 -0.37
N GLU A 209 4.61 -12.63 -0.78
CA GLU A 209 5.20 -13.61 -1.70
C GLU A 209 4.23 -13.90 -2.85
N LEU A 210 4.06 -12.93 -3.77
CA LEU A 210 3.10 -13.04 -4.87
C LEU A 210 3.29 -14.32 -5.69
N ASP A 211 4.52 -14.62 -6.10
CA ASP A 211 4.82 -15.86 -6.82
C ASP A 211 4.62 -17.09 -5.93
N GLY A 212 5.05 -16.99 -4.68
CA GLY A 212 4.97 -18.09 -3.70
C GLY A 212 3.55 -18.49 -3.31
N ILE A 213 2.59 -17.57 -3.31
CA ILE A 213 1.17 -17.87 -3.07
C ILE A 213 0.41 -18.17 -4.35
N GLY A 214 1.04 -17.98 -5.53
CA GLY A 214 0.42 -18.19 -6.82
C GLY A 214 -0.58 -17.12 -7.24
N ALA A 215 -0.46 -15.88 -6.78
CA ALA A 215 -1.33 -14.79 -7.21
C ALA A 215 -1.37 -14.68 -8.74
N ASP A 216 -2.52 -14.31 -9.33
CA ASP A 216 -2.66 -14.14 -10.78
C ASP A 216 -2.31 -12.73 -11.21
N ALA A 217 -2.74 -11.73 -10.44
CA ALA A 217 -2.32 -10.35 -10.54
C ALA A 217 -2.29 -9.69 -9.16
N ALA A 218 -1.60 -8.56 -9.07
CA ALA A 218 -1.69 -7.66 -7.94
C ALA A 218 -1.51 -6.22 -8.38
N VAL A 219 -1.99 -5.31 -7.56
CA VAL A 219 -1.79 -3.87 -7.73
C VAL A 219 -1.39 -3.24 -6.39
N GLY A 220 -0.88 -2.03 -6.43
CA GLY A 220 -0.64 -1.25 -5.23
C GLY A 220 -0.27 0.19 -5.56
N CYS A 221 -0.42 1.06 -4.56
CA CYS A 221 0.10 2.42 -4.65
C CYS A 221 1.54 2.48 -4.15
N SER A 222 2.26 3.52 -4.53
CA SER A 222 3.64 3.71 -4.08
C SER A 222 3.83 4.90 -3.13
N TYR A 223 2.79 5.71 -2.91
CA TYR A 223 2.89 6.91 -2.07
C TYR A 223 2.74 6.63 -0.56
N LYS A 224 2.34 5.41 -0.17
CA LYS A 224 2.23 4.99 1.24
C LYS A 224 3.58 4.48 1.76
N TYR A 225 3.65 3.22 2.18
CA TYR A 225 4.85 2.61 2.77
C TYR A 225 6.06 2.51 1.82
N LEU A 226 5.86 2.65 0.50
CA LEU A 226 6.96 2.75 -0.47
C LEU A 226 7.53 4.18 -0.58
N ASN A 227 6.95 5.16 0.11
CA ASN A 227 7.44 6.53 0.28
C ASN A 227 7.66 7.33 -1.01
N GLY A 228 6.97 6.97 -2.11
CA GLY A 228 7.15 7.58 -3.43
C GLY A 228 6.67 9.02 -3.54
N GLY A 229 6.04 9.56 -2.49
CA GLY A 229 5.55 10.93 -2.42
C GLY A 229 4.15 11.14 -2.99
N PRO A 230 3.60 12.35 -2.84
CA PRO A 230 2.22 12.67 -3.26
C PRO A 230 2.07 12.53 -4.77
N GLY A 231 1.05 11.77 -5.21
CA GLY A 231 0.80 11.49 -6.61
C GLY A 231 1.78 10.51 -7.26
N ALA A 232 2.59 9.79 -6.48
CA ALA A 232 3.47 8.76 -7.00
C ALA A 232 2.69 7.68 -7.77
N PRO A 233 3.27 7.14 -8.88
CA PRO A 233 2.59 6.18 -9.73
C PRO A 233 2.33 4.87 -9.00
N ALA A 234 1.25 4.20 -9.39
CA ALA A 234 0.94 2.85 -8.94
C ALA A 234 1.78 1.80 -9.67
N TRP A 235 1.52 0.55 -9.37
CA TRP A 235 2.13 -0.58 -10.05
C TRP A 235 1.14 -1.72 -10.24
N ILE A 236 1.39 -2.55 -11.25
CA ILE A 236 0.67 -3.77 -11.55
C ILE A 236 1.64 -4.94 -11.64
N TYR A 237 1.31 -6.04 -11.00
CA TYR A 237 1.92 -7.35 -11.18
C TYR A 237 0.99 -8.23 -12.00
N VAL A 238 1.54 -8.95 -12.97
CA VAL A 238 0.86 -10.02 -13.70
C VAL A 238 1.77 -11.24 -13.67
N ALA A 239 1.27 -12.33 -13.14
CA ALA A 239 2.03 -13.59 -13.06
C ALA A 239 2.57 -14.02 -14.44
N GLY A 240 3.82 -14.46 -14.48
CA GLY A 240 4.50 -14.84 -15.72
C GLY A 240 3.70 -15.82 -16.58
N ARG A 241 2.94 -16.73 -15.95
CA ARG A 241 2.06 -17.71 -16.65
C ARG A 241 0.94 -17.06 -17.47
N HIS A 242 0.55 -15.82 -17.16
CA HIS A 242 -0.53 -15.11 -17.85
C HIS A 242 -0.03 -14.09 -18.88
N GLN A 243 1.23 -13.65 -18.78
CA GLN A 243 1.75 -12.55 -19.60
C GLN A 243 1.67 -12.77 -21.09
N ALA A 244 1.71 -14.03 -21.56
CA ALA A 244 1.59 -14.33 -22.99
C ALA A 244 0.16 -14.14 -23.53
N THR A 245 -0.86 -14.32 -22.68
CA THR A 245 -2.27 -14.41 -23.09
C THR A 245 -3.15 -13.30 -22.52
N VAL A 246 -2.68 -12.58 -21.50
CA VAL A 246 -3.47 -11.50 -20.88
C VAL A 246 -3.75 -10.38 -21.88
N ASP A 247 -5.04 -9.98 -21.95
CA ASP A 247 -5.53 -8.88 -22.79
C ASP A 247 -5.92 -7.70 -21.88
N LEU A 248 -5.02 -6.73 -21.78
CA LEU A 248 -5.22 -5.53 -21.00
C LEU A 248 -6.17 -4.56 -21.70
N PRO A 249 -7.19 -4.00 -21.03
CA PRO A 249 -8.24 -3.20 -21.67
C PRO A 249 -7.77 -1.81 -22.12
N LEU A 250 -6.71 -1.27 -21.49
CA LEU A 250 -6.11 0.01 -21.88
C LEU A 250 -4.82 -0.28 -22.62
N THR A 251 -4.88 -0.15 -23.93
CA THR A 251 -3.73 -0.33 -24.82
C THR A 251 -3.12 1.02 -25.17
N GLY A 252 -1.80 1.11 -25.26
CA GLY A 252 -1.13 2.34 -25.59
C GLY A 252 0.17 2.15 -26.35
N TRP A 253 0.69 3.23 -26.92
CA TRP A 253 1.82 3.18 -27.82
C TRP A 253 3.09 2.60 -27.18
N GLN A 254 3.30 2.84 -25.87
CA GLN A 254 4.47 2.30 -25.17
C GLN A 254 4.37 0.80 -24.85
N GLY A 255 3.16 0.27 -24.80
CA GLY A 255 2.89 -1.17 -24.65
C GLY A 255 2.84 -1.93 -25.98
N HIS A 256 3.10 -1.28 -27.11
CA HIS A 256 3.15 -1.90 -28.43
C HIS A 256 4.47 -2.63 -28.66
N ALA A 257 4.44 -3.76 -29.35
CA ALA A 257 5.63 -4.56 -29.68
C ALA A 257 6.68 -3.81 -30.51
N ALA A 258 6.25 -2.84 -31.33
CA ALA A 258 7.10 -1.97 -32.13
C ALA A 258 6.62 -0.52 -32.04
N PRO A 259 6.83 0.16 -30.89
CA PRO A 259 6.19 1.46 -30.59
C PRO A 259 6.56 2.57 -31.58
N PHE A 260 7.73 2.49 -32.21
CA PHE A 260 8.20 3.51 -33.17
C PHE A 260 7.91 3.16 -34.62
N ALA A 261 7.29 2.00 -34.92
CA ALA A 261 6.83 1.70 -36.28
C ALA A 261 5.62 2.58 -36.66
N LEU A 262 4.88 3.10 -35.70
CA LEU A 262 3.71 3.98 -35.84
C LEU A 262 2.64 3.39 -36.80
N GLU A 263 2.55 2.06 -36.83
CA GLU A 263 1.61 1.33 -37.68
C GLU A 263 0.19 1.37 -37.09
N PRO A 264 -0.84 1.39 -37.93
CA PRO A 264 -2.22 1.21 -37.46
C PRO A 264 -2.42 -0.21 -36.92
N GLY A 265 -3.11 -0.29 -35.79
CA GLY A 265 -3.38 -1.55 -35.14
C GLY A 265 -2.42 -1.84 -33.99
N TYR A 266 -2.97 -2.43 -32.92
CA TYR A 266 -2.21 -2.70 -31.70
C TYR A 266 -1.71 -4.15 -31.70
N ALA A 267 -0.39 -4.29 -31.52
CA ALA A 267 0.24 -5.56 -31.24
C ALA A 267 0.90 -5.46 -29.86
N PRO A 268 0.50 -6.27 -28.85
CA PRO A 268 1.03 -6.15 -27.50
C PRO A 268 2.52 -6.49 -27.42
N ALA A 269 3.28 -5.71 -26.66
CA ALA A 269 4.65 -6.04 -26.32
C ALA A 269 4.73 -7.37 -25.55
N PRO A 270 5.86 -8.09 -25.59
CA PRO A 270 6.04 -9.30 -24.81
C PRO A 270 6.13 -8.99 -23.30
N GLY A 271 5.77 -9.97 -22.48
CA GLY A 271 5.88 -9.87 -21.03
C GLY A 271 5.03 -8.76 -20.42
N ILE A 272 5.50 -8.21 -19.32
CA ILE A 272 4.80 -7.15 -18.58
C ILE A 272 4.85 -5.79 -19.30
N GLU A 273 5.71 -5.60 -20.29
CA GLU A 273 5.82 -4.35 -21.05
C GLU A 273 4.49 -3.94 -21.72
N ARG A 274 3.62 -4.90 -22.04
CA ARG A 274 2.26 -4.63 -22.54
C ARG A 274 1.38 -3.83 -21.59
N ALA A 275 1.71 -3.79 -20.29
CA ALA A 275 0.99 -3.01 -19.29
C ALA A 275 1.30 -1.51 -19.34
N ARG A 276 2.26 -1.08 -20.18
CA ARG A 276 2.52 0.34 -20.42
C ARG A 276 1.44 0.92 -21.32
N ILE A 277 0.90 2.05 -20.94
CA ILE A 277 -0.16 2.72 -21.71
C ILE A 277 0.46 3.86 -22.54
N GLY A 278 0.68 4.98 -21.91
CA GLY A 278 1.22 6.20 -22.52
C GLY A 278 2.56 6.60 -21.94
N THR A 279 2.92 7.83 -22.22
CA THR A 279 4.13 8.46 -21.68
C THR A 279 4.07 8.45 -20.14
N PRO A 280 5.05 7.86 -19.46
CA PRO A 280 5.02 7.76 -18.01
C PRO A 280 5.27 9.12 -17.35
N PRO A 281 4.80 9.32 -16.11
CA PRO A 281 5.03 10.54 -15.34
C PRO A 281 6.46 10.57 -14.79
N VAL A 282 7.44 10.90 -15.63
CA VAL A 282 8.89 10.76 -15.36
C VAL A 282 9.32 11.42 -14.05
N LEU A 283 8.87 12.65 -13.75
CA LEU A 283 9.26 13.34 -12.51
C LEU A 283 8.86 12.54 -11.26
N SER A 284 7.61 12.10 -11.17
CA SER A 284 7.16 11.30 -10.02
C SER A 284 7.77 9.90 -10.00
N MET A 285 8.08 9.31 -11.15
CA MET A 285 8.84 8.07 -11.21
C MET A 285 10.28 8.21 -10.72
N ARG A 286 10.95 9.31 -11.02
CA ARG A 286 12.30 9.57 -10.50
C ARG A 286 12.29 9.79 -8.98
N ALA A 287 11.24 10.47 -8.47
CA ALA A 287 11.03 10.57 -7.03
C ALA A 287 10.85 9.19 -6.39
N LEU A 288 10.00 8.33 -6.98
CA LEU A 288 9.78 6.98 -6.48
C LEU A 288 11.04 6.10 -6.58
N ASP A 289 11.78 6.17 -7.69
CA ASP A 289 13.03 5.42 -7.86
C ASP A 289 14.03 5.74 -6.74
N ALA A 290 14.23 7.04 -6.45
CA ALA A 290 15.07 7.49 -5.34
C ALA A 290 14.47 7.14 -3.96
N ALA A 291 13.15 7.14 -3.83
CA ALA A 291 12.50 6.79 -2.58
C ALA A 291 12.70 5.32 -2.21
N LEU A 292 12.75 4.43 -3.20
CA LEU A 292 12.97 3.01 -2.95
C LEU A 292 14.38 2.69 -2.38
N ASP A 293 15.34 3.63 -2.45
CA ASP A 293 16.68 3.46 -1.84
C ASP A 293 16.60 3.29 -0.31
N VAL A 294 15.48 3.69 0.32
CA VAL A 294 15.28 3.45 1.77
C VAL A 294 15.22 1.97 2.13
N PHE A 295 14.94 1.10 1.15
CA PHE A 295 14.89 -0.36 1.34
C PHE A 295 16.24 -1.05 1.04
N ASP A 296 17.26 -0.33 0.54
CA ASP A 296 18.54 -0.94 0.22
C ASP A 296 19.23 -1.48 1.48
N GLY A 297 19.50 -2.80 1.47
CA GLY A 297 20.07 -3.50 2.61
C GLY A 297 19.11 -3.73 3.79
N VAL A 298 17.81 -3.50 3.60
CA VAL A 298 16.77 -3.75 4.60
C VAL A 298 16.13 -5.11 4.34
N ALA A 299 16.10 -5.97 5.36
CA ALA A 299 15.29 -7.18 5.32
C ALA A 299 13.85 -6.86 5.72
N LEU A 300 12.88 -7.20 4.89
CA LEU A 300 11.46 -6.99 5.21
C LEU A 300 11.01 -7.81 6.44
N ALA A 301 11.74 -8.86 6.79
CA ALA A 301 11.51 -9.61 8.03
C ALA A 301 11.75 -8.72 9.26
N ASP A 302 12.80 -7.91 9.27
CA ASP A 302 13.11 -6.98 10.37
C ASP A 302 12.07 -5.85 10.43
N VAL A 303 11.64 -5.33 9.26
CA VAL A 303 10.53 -4.38 9.17
C VAL A 303 9.27 -4.96 9.80
N ARG A 304 8.96 -6.23 9.49
CA ARG A 304 7.81 -6.93 10.03
C ARG A 304 7.90 -7.13 11.54
N GLU A 305 9.06 -7.55 12.05
CA GLU A 305 9.27 -7.77 13.48
C GLU A 305 9.05 -6.48 14.26
N LYS A 306 9.68 -5.37 13.83
CA LYS A 306 9.50 -4.05 14.44
C LYS A 306 8.05 -3.56 14.35
N SER A 307 7.39 -3.75 13.21
CA SER A 307 5.97 -3.41 13.03
C SER A 307 5.09 -4.14 14.03
N LEU A 308 5.32 -5.43 14.24
CA LEU A 308 4.56 -6.25 15.21
C LEU A 308 4.80 -5.78 16.65
N ALA A 309 6.03 -5.43 17.01
CA ALA A 309 6.36 -4.91 18.34
C ALA A 309 5.71 -3.55 18.58
N LEU A 310 5.75 -2.62 17.61
CA LEU A 310 5.09 -1.30 17.69
C LEU A 310 3.57 -1.44 17.82
N THR A 311 2.94 -2.28 17.01
CA THR A 311 1.49 -2.49 17.07
C THR A 311 1.06 -3.17 18.37
N ASP A 312 1.83 -4.13 18.89
CA ASP A 312 1.56 -4.79 20.18
C ASP A 312 1.67 -3.80 21.34
N MET A 313 2.72 -2.97 21.36
CA MET A 313 2.92 -1.93 22.36
C MET A 313 1.72 -0.98 22.43
N VAL A 314 1.26 -0.46 21.31
CA VAL A 314 0.11 0.46 21.23
C VAL A 314 -1.17 -0.21 21.74
N MET A 315 -1.45 -1.44 21.34
CA MET A 315 -2.64 -2.15 21.78
C MET A 315 -2.61 -2.46 23.28
N ARG A 316 -1.44 -2.86 23.83
CA ARG A 316 -1.26 -3.08 25.28
C ARG A 316 -1.40 -1.80 26.07
N TYR A 317 -0.83 -0.71 25.56
CA TYR A 317 -0.98 0.61 26.19
C TYR A 317 -2.45 1.02 26.24
N ALA A 318 -3.18 0.86 25.13
CA ALA A 318 -4.61 1.19 25.09
C ALA A 318 -5.41 0.38 26.12
N ASP A 319 -5.17 -0.93 26.23
CA ASP A 319 -5.84 -1.80 27.20
C ASP A 319 -5.55 -1.41 28.64
N ALA A 320 -4.30 -1.01 28.94
CA ALA A 320 -3.87 -0.72 30.31
C ALA A 320 -4.23 0.69 30.77
N ALA A 321 -4.21 1.69 29.89
CA ALA A 321 -4.23 3.09 30.27
C ALA A 321 -5.37 3.92 29.66
N LEU A 322 -6.10 3.41 28.65
CA LEU A 322 -7.12 4.19 27.93
C LEU A 322 -8.53 3.59 28.12
N PRO A 323 -9.19 3.84 29.26
CA PRO A 323 -10.54 3.31 29.50
C PRO A 323 -11.53 3.84 28.44
N GLY A 324 -12.32 2.95 27.85
CA GLY A 324 -13.29 3.28 26.80
C GLY A 324 -12.72 3.35 25.38
N VAL A 325 -11.43 3.11 25.19
CA VAL A 325 -10.80 2.95 23.87
C VAL A 325 -10.66 1.46 23.57
N LEU A 326 -11.14 1.04 22.40
CA LEU A 326 -11.06 -0.36 21.94
C LEU A 326 -10.12 -0.47 20.74
N ALA A 327 -9.04 -1.24 20.86
CA ALA A 327 -8.26 -1.61 19.68
C ALA A 327 -9.01 -2.68 18.87
N VAL A 328 -9.51 -2.29 17.68
CA VAL A 328 -10.26 -3.20 16.79
C VAL A 328 -9.37 -3.99 15.86
N THR A 329 -8.09 -3.63 15.77
CA THR A 329 -7.08 -4.41 15.05
C THR A 329 -6.89 -5.78 15.70
N PRO A 330 -6.77 -6.88 14.92
CA PRO A 330 -6.56 -8.21 15.47
C PRO A 330 -5.31 -8.32 16.34
N ARG A 331 -5.46 -8.97 17.51
CA ARG A 331 -4.34 -9.23 18.45
C ARG A 331 -3.35 -10.27 17.91
N ASP A 332 -3.83 -11.19 17.10
CA ASP A 332 -3.00 -12.21 16.46
C ASP A 332 -1.99 -11.53 15.50
N PRO A 333 -0.67 -11.70 15.72
CA PRO A 333 0.36 -11.13 14.86
C PRO A 333 0.31 -11.65 13.43
N GLN A 334 -0.29 -12.82 13.17
CA GLN A 334 -0.46 -13.34 11.82
C GLN A 334 -1.65 -12.70 11.08
N ARG A 335 -2.53 -12.02 11.81
CA ARG A 335 -3.77 -11.43 11.29
C ARG A 335 -3.76 -9.90 11.32
N ARG A 336 -2.65 -9.24 11.49
CA ARG A 336 -2.58 -7.77 11.44
C ARG A 336 -1.47 -7.24 10.54
N GLY A 337 -1.73 -6.13 9.87
CA GLY A 337 -0.75 -5.37 9.10
C GLY A 337 0.13 -4.47 9.97
N SER A 338 0.55 -3.33 9.42
CA SER A 338 1.42 -2.35 10.09
C SER A 338 0.65 -1.10 10.55
N GLN A 339 -0.57 -1.29 11.04
CA GLN A 339 -1.42 -0.20 11.58
C GLN A 339 -2.26 -0.71 12.73
N VAL A 340 -2.69 0.22 13.60
CA VAL A 340 -3.66 -0.04 14.68
C VAL A 340 -4.81 0.95 14.53
N ALA A 341 -6.03 0.45 14.63
CA ALA A 341 -7.24 1.23 14.70
C ALA A 341 -7.79 1.20 16.14
N LEU A 342 -7.96 2.37 16.71
CA LEU A 342 -8.51 2.59 18.04
C LEU A 342 -9.91 3.18 17.90
N GLN A 343 -10.91 2.42 18.33
CA GLN A 343 -12.30 2.86 18.32
C GLN A 343 -12.60 3.63 19.61
N MET A 344 -13.17 4.82 19.47
CA MET A 344 -13.57 5.66 20.60
C MET A 344 -14.61 6.70 20.17
N PRO A 345 -15.47 7.19 21.11
CA PRO A 345 -16.31 8.35 20.85
C PRO A 345 -15.46 9.57 20.50
N ASN A 346 -15.97 10.43 19.59
CA ASN A 346 -15.30 11.68 19.19
C ASN A 346 -13.88 11.48 18.61
N ALA A 347 -13.65 10.35 17.95
CA ALA A 347 -12.33 10.00 17.40
C ALA A 347 -11.78 11.08 16.44
N TYR A 348 -12.65 11.80 15.71
CA TYR A 348 -12.20 12.90 14.85
C TYR A 348 -11.60 14.05 15.65
N GLU A 349 -12.34 14.56 16.66
CA GLU A 349 -11.89 15.66 17.50
C GLU A 349 -10.62 15.28 18.29
N VAL A 350 -10.54 14.04 18.76
CA VAL A 350 -9.33 13.50 19.40
C VAL A 350 -8.15 13.47 18.41
N THR A 351 -8.37 13.06 17.18
CA THR A 351 -7.33 13.06 16.14
C THR A 351 -6.83 14.49 15.88
N GLN A 352 -7.73 15.48 15.79
CA GLN A 352 -7.34 16.87 15.57
C GLN A 352 -6.55 17.45 16.78
N ALA A 353 -6.93 17.11 18.00
CA ALA A 353 -6.20 17.50 19.20
C ALA A 353 -4.80 16.85 19.25
N LEU A 354 -4.66 15.59 18.82
CA LEU A 354 -3.36 14.93 18.70
C LEU A 354 -2.46 15.60 17.67
N ILE A 355 -3.01 15.93 16.48
CA ILE A 355 -2.27 16.64 15.42
C ILE A 355 -1.77 17.98 15.94
N ALA A 356 -2.59 18.73 16.68
CA ALA A 356 -2.19 20.00 17.29
C ALA A 356 -1.04 19.84 18.30
N ARG A 357 -0.85 18.64 18.87
CA ARG A 357 0.24 18.28 19.78
C ARG A 357 1.40 17.55 19.10
N GLY A 358 1.42 17.51 17.77
CA GLY A 358 2.50 16.91 16.99
C GLY A 358 2.42 15.40 16.83
N VAL A 359 1.30 14.76 17.18
CA VAL A 359 1.05 13.34 16.91
C VAL A 359 0.11 13.21 15.70
N VAL A 360 0.63 12.80 14.58
CA VAL A 360 -0.10 12.73 13.32
C VAL A 360 -0.54 11.31 13.03
N GLY A 361 -1.82 11.05 13.15
CA GLY A 361 -2.54 9.88 12.68
C GLY A 361 -3.73 10.32 11.84
N ASP A 362 -4.59 9.41 11.43
CA ASP A 362 -5.79 9.76 10.67
C ASP A 362 -7.09 9.23 11.29
N PHE A 363 -8.20 9.83 10.84
CA PHE A 363 -9.54 9.44 11.24
C PHE A 363 -10.22 8.60 10.18
N ARG A 364 -10.91 7.54 10.59
CA ARG A 364 -11.81 6.76 9.73
C ARG A 364 -13.21 6.68 10.33
N THR A 365 -14.17 7.09 9.50
CA THR A 365 -15.61 7.05 9.87
C THR A 365 -16.03 5.62 10.26
N PRO A 366 -16.88 5.47 11.31
CA PRO A 366 -17.51 6.55 12.05
C PRO A 366 -16.70 7.08 13.27
N ASP A 367 -15.79 6.28 13.84
CA ASP A 367 -15.28 6.46 15.20
C ASP A 367 -13.87 5.87 15.42
N LEU A 368 -13.06 5.76 14.35
CA LEU A 368 -11.73 5.18 14.43
C LEU A 368 -10.63 6.25 14.33
N LEU A 369 -9.76 6.31 15.32
CA LEU A 369 -8.41 6.85 15.22
C LEU A 369 -7.52 5.73 14.66
N ARG A 370 -6.86 5.98 13.50
CA ARG A 370 -5.96 5.01 12.90
C ARG A 370 -4.53 5.52 12.96
N LEU A 371 -3.63 4.65 13.43
CA LEU A 371 -2.21 4.89 13.55
C LEU A 371 -1.46 3.90 12.65
N GLY A 372 -0.69 4.41 11.69
CA GLY A 372 0.08 3.63 10.74
C GLY A 372 1.57 3.67 11.09
N PHE A 373 2.17 2.49 11.21
CA PHE A 373 3.55 2.35 11.63
C PHE A 373 4.45 2.05 10.44
N ALA A 374 5.40 2.96 10.20
CA ALA A 374 6.47 2.77 9.23
C ALA A 374 7.79 2.52 9.99
N PRO A 375 8.20 1.25 10.19
CA PRO A 375 9.32 0.87 11.06
C PRO A 375 10.65 1.49 10.67
N LEU A 376 10.83 1.87 9.40
CA LEU A 376 12.09 2.44 8.93
C LEU A 376 12.42 3.81 9.55
N TYR A 377 11.42 4.57 9.99
CA TYR A 377 11.67 5.90 10.56
C TYR A 377 11.10 6.12 11.97
N LEU A 378 10.17 5.28 12.43
CA LEU A 378 9.62 5.39 13.78
C LEU A 378 10.56 4.77 14.81
N THR A 379 10.63 5.37 16.01
CA THR A 379 11.25 4.77 17.17
C THR A 379 10.18 4.28 18.15
N TYR A 380 10.53 3.33 19.00
CA TYR A 380 9.63 2.81 20.03
C TYR A 380 9.28 3.91 21.06
N THR A 381 10.29 4.68 21.49
CA THR A 381 10.08 5.81 22.42
C THR A 381 9.14 6.85 21.82
N GLN A 382 9.29 7.21 20.54
CA GLN A 382 8.41 8.17 19.88
C GLN A 382 6.95 7.70 19.84
N VAL A 383 6.72 6.41 19.59
CA VAL A 383 5.37 5.82 19.59
C VAL A 383 4.81 5.72 21.02
N TRP A 384 5.65 5.40 22.01
CA TRP A 384 5.24 5.42 23.41
C TRP A 384 4.80 6.83 23.83
N ASP A 385 5.60 7.85 23.56
CA ASP A 385 5.31 9.24 23.90
C ASP A 385 4.05 9.76 23.17
N ALA A 386 3.77 9.26 21.97
CA ALA A 386 2.51 9.53 21.26
C ALA A 386 1.29 8.93 21.99
N MET A 387 1.42 7.72 22.55
CA MET A 387 0.35 7.12 23.36
C MET A 387 0.14 7.84 24.69
N GLU A 388 1.20 8.32 25.33
CA GLU A 388 1.11 9.20 26.51
C GLU A 388 0.38 10.51 26.15
N THR A 389 0.65 11.08 24.99
CA THR A 389 -0.05 12.26 24.49
C THR A 389 -1.54 11.98 24.28
N LEU A 390 -1.90 10.82 23.70
CA LEU A 390 -3.30 10.40 23.56
C LEU A 390 -3.98 10.28 24.94
N HIS A 391 -3.30 9.68 25.93
CA HIS A 391 -3.82 9.57 27.29
C HIS A 391 -4.10 10.97 27.89
N GLN A 392 -3.18 11.91 27.73
CA GLN A 392 -3.35 13.28 28.21
C GLN A 392 -4.50 14.01 27.51
N VAL A 393 -4.62 13.89 26.18
CA VAL A 393 -5.70 14.49 25.39
C VAL A 393 -7.06 14.00 25.86
N LEU A 394 -7.19 12.69 26.09
CA LEU A 394 -8.43 12.10 26.60
C LEU A 394 -8.72 12.52 28.04
N GLY A 395 -7.71 12.51 28.91
CA GLY A 395 -7.83 12.82 30.32
C GLY A 395 -8.12 14.30 30.61
N SER A 396 -7.54 15.23 29.84
CA SER A 396 -7.77 16.66 29.98
C SER A 396 -9.10 17.12 29.37
N GLY A 397 -9.63 16.36 28.42
CA GLY A 397 -10.83 16.77 27.67
C GLY A 397 -10.57 17.90 26.67
N GLU A 398 -9.31 18.24 26.36
CA GLU A 398 -8.98 19.33 25.42
C GLU A 398 -9.53 19.12 24.01
N TRP A 399 -9.78 17.86 23.60
CA TRP A 399 -10.43 17.51 22.34
C TRP A 399 -11.84 18.11 22.20
N GLN A 400 -12.49 18.51 23.30
CA GLN A 400 -13.81 19.18 23.33
C GLN A 400 -13.75 20.62 22.81
N ASN A 401 -12.56 21.17 22.55
CA ASN A 401 -12.43 22.50 21.95
C ASN A 401 -13.18 22.54 20.61
N PRO A 402 -14.14 23.48 20.42
CA PRO A 402 -14.92 23.57 19.18
C PRO A 402 -14.06 23.72 17.90
N ALA A 403 -12.83 24.21 18.03
CA ALA A 403 -11.91 24.30 16.89
C ALA A 403 -11.57 22.94 16.28
N PHE A 404 -11.60 21.85 17.06
CA PHE A 404 -11.33 20.51 16.59
C PHE A 404 -12.53 19.81 15.94
N ALA A 405 -13.73 20.36 16.04
CA ALA A 405 -14.94 19.81 15.42
C ALA A 405 -15.08 20.20 13.93
N ALA A 406 -14.30 21.17 13.45
CA ALA A 406 -14.35 21.63 12.07
C ALA A 406 -13.80 20.56 11.12
N ARG A 407 -14.67 20.00 10.25
CA ARG A 407 -14.28 18.96 9.30
C ARG A 407 -13.46 19.56 8.14
N ALA A 408 -12.26 19.04 7.94
CA ALA A 408 -11.45 19.28 6.74
C ALA A 408 -11.72 18.22 5.66
N ALA A 409 -11.21 18.43 4.44
CA ALA A 409 -11.34 17.47 3.34
C ALA A 409 -10.53 16.18 3.61
N VAL A 410 -9.44 16.31 4.34
CA VAL A 410 -8.60 15.22 4.86
C VAL A 410 -8.27 15.48 6.32
N THR A 411 -7.94 14.44 7.07
CA THR A 411 -7.57 14.55 8.49
C THR A 411 -6.25 15.24 8.68
#